data_8ce38bc14c7076b48840afa5ec463d6f
#
_entry.id   8ce38bc14c7076b48840afa5ec463d6f
#
_cell.length_a   1.000
_cell.length_b   1.000
_cell.length_c   1.000
_cell.angle_alpha   90.00
_cell.angle_beta   90.00
_cell.angle_gamma   90.00
#
_symmetry.space_group_name_H-M   'P 1'
#
loop_
_entity.id
_entity.type
_entity.pdbx_description
1 polymer ?
#
loop_
_entity_poly.entity_id
_entity_poly.type
_entity_poly.pdbx_seq_one_letter_code
_entity_poly.pdbx_strand_id
1 'polypeptide(L)'
;MAEENEGTPVSVPIQENKEVKQETKMTSEPLQGNKSNNNRRPNNNNRKPNNNQNKNGEVKPNGNKPSNNKNKNRHRRQPTPIDENLRNFVTKNQEAHKQRLNPHYKLDLASKEKIRITPLGGLGEIGGNICVFETDNEAILVDVGMSFPDETMHGVDILIPDFSYIREIKDKIVGVVITHAHEDHIGAMPYLYKEMQFPIFGTPLPLAMIGTKFDEHHIKEFRKYFNPIEKRQLIKIGNDFEVEWMHMTHSIIDSSSIAINTAAGTVIHTGDFKIDYTPVDGYTADLHRLAYYGDKGVLCLMSDSTNSYNTVPTGSELSVGPALDRVFSKAEGRILLSTFSSNIHRVQQAIQYGIKYGRKVCVIGRSMERNIEIAMQYDYVRFNKSIFIDADEVSRYNDKEVLIVTTGSQGEANSALFRMSIGEHRHVKIKPTDLIVLSSRAIPGNEGSISGMLNHLQRAGATVSYDKDIHVSGHASMEEQKLMLRLVNPKFFLPIHGEYNHVMKHRGTGIMCGVPERNILLMTDGEQIEVAPKYMRKVKTVKTGKTYIDNQNNHQIEDDIILDRQKLASDGVVMMIVEVSEQNSKMLDKPKVTTFGIVADKQDKAFAKE
;
A
#
# COMPACT_ATOMS: atom_id res chain seq x y z
N MET A 1 -56.83 27.54 0.88
CA MET A 1 -57.09 27.30 2.30
C MET A 1 -55.98 26.36 2.73
N ALA A 2 -54.94 26.94 3.22
CA ALA A 2 -54.51 27.14 4.61
C ALA A 2 -53.91 25.83 5.13
N GLU A 3 -52.75 25.73 5.70
CA GLU A 3 -52.03 26.64 6.59
C GLU A 3 -50.53 26.35 6.55
N GLU A 4 -49.77 27.41 6.57
CA GLU A 4 -48.34 27.43 6.85
C GLU A 4 -48.09 27.12 8.32
N ASN A 5 -47.04 26.36 8.63
CA ASN A 5 -46.54 26.28 10.01
C ASN A 5 -45.02 26.48 9.97
N GLU A 6 -44.63 27.72 10.23
CA GLU A 6 -43.26 28.15 10.50
C GLU A 6 -42.82 27.64 11.88
N GLY A 7 -41.80 26.81 11.93
CA GLY A 7 -41.09 26.43 13.16
C GLY A 7 -39.81 27.21 13.31
N THR A 8 -39.80 28.16 14.23
CA THR A 8 -38.67 28.97 14.68
C THR A 8 -37.53 28.12 15.27
N PRO A 9 -36.25 28.46 15.05
CA PRO A 9 -35.11 27.73 15.65
C PRO A 9 -34.91 28.16 17.10
N VAL A 10 -34.79 27.17 17.97
CA VAL A 10 -34.44 27.33 19.39
C VAL A 10 -32.95 27.57 19.51
N SER A 11 -32.59 28.75 20.00
CA SER A 11 -31.23 29.12 20.38
C SER A 11 -30.88 28.57 21.76
N VAL A 12 -29.80 27.79 21.88
CA VAL A 12 -29.21 27.36 23.15
C VAL A 12 -28.08 28.33 23.52
N PRO A 13 -28.05 28.89 24.76
CA PRO A 13 -27.05 29.88 25.15
C PRO A 13 -25.68 29.23 25.44
N ILE A 14 -24.67 29.85 24.90
CA ILE A 14 -23.26 29.56 25.19
C ILE A 14 -22.91 30.11 26.57
N GLN A 15 -22.52 29.26 27.50
CA GLN A 15 -21.91 29.67 28.77
C GLN A 15 -20.42 30.00 28.55
N GLU A 16 -20.07 31.26 28.81
CA GLU A 16 -18.70 31.72 28.97
C GLU A 16 -18.08 31.12 30.24
N ASN A 17 -17.02 30.33 30.09
CA ASN A 17 -16.17 29.92 31.20
C ASN A 17 -14.99 30.90 31.36
N LYS A 18 -14.98 31.56 32.51
CA LYS A 18 -13.92 32.47 32.96
C LYS A 18 -12.61 31.70 33.16
N GLU A 19 -11.55 32.23 32.60
CA GLU A 19 -10.15 31.86 32.88
C GLU A 19 -9.82 31.99 34.39
N VAL A 20 -9.27 30.93 34.94
CA VAL A 20 -8.50 30.97 36.21
C VAL A 20 -7.04 30.78 35.86
N LYS A 21 -6.30 31.89 35.89
CA LYS A 21 -4.83 31.89 35.88
C LYS A 21 -4.33 31.39 37.23
N GLN A 22 -3.65 30.24 37.23
CA GLN A 22 -2.69 29.92 38.31
C GLN A 22 -1.30 29.83 37.72
N GLU A 23 -0.48 30.82 38.08
CA GLU A 23 0.96 30.81 37.90
C GLU A 23 1.58 29.81 38.89
N THR A 24 2.24 28.79 38.40
CA THR A 24 3.18 27.97 39.16
C THR A 24 4.58 28.16 38.57
N LYS A 25 5.40 28.96 39.28
CA LYS A 25 6.84 29.04 39.08
C LYS A 25 7.45 27.68 39.41
N MET A 26 8.11 27.04 38.46
CA MET A 26 9.08 25.99 38.73
C MET A 26 10.48 26.50 38.42
N THR A 27 11.26 26.60 39.49
CA THR A 27 12.68 26.90 39.49
C THR A 27 13.47 25.69 38.99
N SER A 28 14.35 25.94 38.05
CA SER A 28 15.33 24.99 37.54
C SER A 28 16.56 24.94 38.46
N GLU A 29 16.91 23.78 38.99
CA GLU A 29 18.25 23.48 39.45
C GLU A 29 18.83 22.26 38.72
N PRO A 30 20.12 22.27 38.37
CA PRO A 30 20.74 21.19 37.61
C PRO A 30 21.36 20.14 38.56
N LEU A 31 21.00 18.87 38.36
CA LEU A 31 21.65 17.75 39.05
C LEU A 31 22.99 17.41 38.39
N GLN A 32 24.02 17.54 39.19
CA GLN A 32 25.43 17.19 38.94
C GLN A 32 25.60 15.67 38.81
N GLY A 33 26.47 15.28 37.88
CA GLY A 33 26.86 13.91 37.65
C GLY A 33 27.66 13.28 38.78
N ASN A 34 27.43 12.01 38.99
CA ASN A 34 28.29 11.19 39.84
C ASN A 34 28.99 10.15 38.97
N LYS A 35 30.30 10.32 38.80
CA LYS A 35 31.23 9.32 38.25
C LYS A 35 31.55 8.32 39.35
N SER A 36 31.32 7.03 39.13
CA SER A 36 32.04 6.00 39.86
C SER A 36 32.74 5.06 38.90
N ASN A 37 34.05 5.10 38.99
CA ASN A 37 34.99 4.13 38.47
C ASN A 37 34.72 2.75 39.08
N ASN A 38 34.75 1.70 38.28
CA ASN A 38 35.36 0.46 38.72
C ASN A 38 35.90 -0.35 37.53
N ASN A 39 37.22 -0.32 37.46
CA ASN A 39 38.05 -1.28 36.75
C ASN A 39 37.91 -2.68 37.33
N ARG A 40 37.67 -3.70 36.53
CA ARG A 40 38.27 -5.03 36.72
C ARG A 40 38.41 -5.77 35.41
N ARG A 41 39.60 -6.31 35.22
CA ARG A 41 40.17 -6.99 34.07
C ARG A 41 39.54 -8.38 33.81
N PRO A 42 39.75 -8.92 32.62
CA PRO A 42 39.19 -10.20 32.19
C PRO A 42 40.04 -11.38 32.67
N ASN A 43 39.39 -12.48 32.98
CA ASN A 43 40.09 -13.75 33.21
C ASN A 43 39.78 -14.73 32.09
N ASN A 44 40.83 -15.07 31.40
CA ASN A 44 40.92 -16.00 30.30
C ASN A 44 41.12 -17.40 30.88
N ASN A 45 40.31 -18.39 30.50
CA ASN A 45 40.71 -19.79 30.63
C ASN A 45 40.07 -20.65 29.55
N ASN A 46 40.87 -20.84 28.52
CA ASN A 46 40.79 -21.95 27.59
C ASN A 46 41.05 -23.28 28.31
N ARG A 47 40.17 -24.30 28.15
CA ARG A 47 40.60 -25.69 28.12
C ARG A 47 39.78 -26.51 27.14
N LYS A 48 40.47 -27.14 26.23
CA LYS A 48 40.04 -28.12 25.24
C LYS A 48 39.75 -29.50 25.89
N PRO A 49 39.01 -30.38 25.21
CA PRO A 49 38.59 -31.67 25.68
C PRO A 49 39.71 -32.71 25.58
N ASN A 50 39.68 -33.66 26.51
CA ASN A 50 40.52 -34.85 26.36
C ASN A 50 39.62 -36.11 26.49
N ASN A 51 39.73 -36.90 25.47
CA ASN A 51 39.24 -38.26 25.31
C ASN A 51 40.12 -39.20 26.14
N ASN A 52 39.59 -40.11 26.92
CA ASN A 52 40.20 -41.46 27.01
C ASN A 52 39.23 -42.50 27.59
N GLN A 53 39.37 -43.65 26.98
CA GLN A 53 38.64 -44.88 27.17
C GLN A 53 39.17 -45.74 28.35
N ASN A 54 38.25 -46.56 28.88
CA ASN A 54 38.47 -47.90 29.40
C ASN A 54 39.38 -48.15 30.63
N LYS A 55 38.84 -48.70 31.71
CA LYS A 55 39.00 -50.17 32.02
C LYS A 55 38.39 -50.52 33.37
N ASN A 56 37.88 -51.75 33.39
CA ASN A 56 37.32 -52.51 34.50
C ASN A 56 38.20 -52.57 35.77
N GLY A 57 37.55 -52.71 36.92
CA GLY A 57 38.22 -53.09 38.16
C GLY A 57 37.21 -53.20 39.33
N GLU A 58 36.78 -54.42 39.62
CA GLU A 58 36.12 -54.80 40.87
C GLU A 58 36.96 -54.49 42.10
N VAL A 59 36.37 -54.00 43.19
CA VAL A 59 36.74 -54.36 44.57
C VAL A 59 35.60 -54.07 45.55
N LYS A 60 35.36 -54.97 46.44
CA LYS A 60 34.33 -55.09 47.47
C LYS A 60 34.52 -54.15 48.69
N PRO A 61 33.61 -54.24 49.67
CA PRO A 61 33.10 -53.10 50.42
C PRO A 61 33.75 -52.91 51.77
N ASN A 62 33.68 -51.69 52.33
CA ASN A 62 33.83 -51.51 53.73
C ASN A 62 32.85 -50.46 54.28
N GLY A 63 32.13 -50.81 55.31
CA GLY A 63 31.08 -50.09 55.91
C GLY A 63 31.55 -48.86 56.68
N ASN A 64 30.65 -47.87 56.75
CA ASN A 64 30.47 -47.17 58.03
C ASN A 64 29.22 -46.28 58.03
N LYS A 65 28.41 -46.52 59.00
CA LYS A 65 27.46 -45.70 59.78
C LYS A 65 26.52 -44.74 59.10
N PRO A 66 25.23 -44.75 59.41
CA PRO A 66 24.21 -43.91 58.88
C PRO A 66 24.29 -42.46 59.48
N SER A 67 24.49 -41.46 58.67
CA SER A 67 24.22 -40.10 59.08
C SER A 67 22.70 -39.86 59.01
N ASN A 68 22.18 -39.47 60.14
CA ASN A 68 20.80 -39.14 60.41
C ASN A 68 20.37 -37.89 59.59
N ASN A 69 19.95 -38.11 58.34
CA ASN A 69 19.40 -37.05 57.56
C ASN A 69 17.88 -37.00 57.81
N LYS A 70 17.49 -36.13 58.74
CA LYS A 70 16.09 -35.83 59.03
C LYS A 70 15.43 -35.35 57.75
N ASN A 71 14.75 -36.28 57.05
CA ASN A 71 13.79 -35.93 56.00
C ASN A 71 12.77 -34.97 56.58
N LYS A 72 12.92 -33.68 56.25
CA LYS A 72 11.86 -32.70 56.43
C LYS A 72 10.71 -33.15 55.55
N ASN A 73 9.73 -33.82 56.10
CA ASN A 73 8.43 -34.06 55.50
C ASN A 73 7.89 -32.68 55.06
N ARG A 74 8.08 -32.35 53.80
CA ARG A 74 7.28 -31.31 53.15
C ARG A 74 5.85 -31.81 53.19
N HIS A 75 5.07 -31.35 54.17
CA HIS A 75 3.63 -31.55 54.16
C HIS A 75 3.13 -31.06 52.81
N ARG A 76 2.79 -31.97 51.91
CA ARG A 76 2.02 -31.66 50.72
C ARG A 76 0.73 -31.03 51.25
N ARG A 77 0.62 -29.67 51.13
CA ARG A 77 -0.64 -29.01 51.43
C ARG A 77 -1.72 -29.70 50.65
N GLN A 78 -2.73 -30.22 51.30
CA GLN A 78 -3.91 -30.74 50.63
C GLN A 78 -4.54 -29.60 49.84
N PRO A 79 -4.99 -29.85 48.59
CA PRO A 79 -5.66 -28.81 47.81
C PRO A 79 -6.86 -28.29 48.60
N THR A 80 -7.02 -26.98 48.64
CA THR A 80 -8.20 -26.34 49.21
C THR A 80 -9.44 -26.88 48.49
N PRO A 81 -10.49 -27.37 49.20
CA PRO A 81 -11.71 -27.82 48.55
C PRO A 81 -12.31 -26.67 47.73
N ILE A 82 -12.75 -26.98 46.51
CA ILE A 82 -13.42 -26.00 45.64
C ILE A 82 -14.83 -25.77 46.22
N ASP A 83 -15.19 -24.52 46.44
CA ASP A 83 -16.54 -24.13 46.82
C ASP A 83 -17.53 -24.65 45.78
N GLU A 84 -18.65 -25.22 46.23
CA GLU A 84 -19.65 -25.86 45.37
C GLU A 84 -20.24 -24.86 44.37
N ASN A 85 -20.42 -23.60 44.78
CA ASN A 85 -20.92 -22.50 43.95
C ASN A 85 -19.91 -22.10 42.84
N LEU A 86 -18.62 -22.42 43.00
CA LEU A 86 -17.56 -22.12 42.04
C LEU A 86 -17.20 -23.31 41.14
N ARG A 87 -17.76 -24.50 41.35
CA ARG A 87 -17.47 -25.69 40.54
C ARG A 87 -17.74 -25.48 39.05
N ASN A 88 -18.82 -24.76 38.73
CA ASN A 88 -19.17 -24.44 37.35
C ASN A 88 -18.10 -23.62 36.64
N PHE A 89 -17.33 -22.80 37.37
CA PHE A 89 -16.23 -22.00 36.79
C PHE A 89 -15.02 -22.87 36.44
N VAL A 90 -14.81 -24.01 37.15
CA VAL A 90 -13.74 -24.94 36.79
C VAL A 90 -13.99 -25.54 35.41
N THR A 91 -15.23 -25.95 35.13
CA THR A 91 -15.62 -26.49 33.83
C THR A 91 -15.48 -25.40 32.75
N LYS A 92 -15.99 -24.20 33.00
CA LYS A 92 -15.82 -23.08 32.08
C LYS A 92 -14.35 -22.73 31.79
N ASN A 93 -13.50 -22.75 32.82
CA ASN A 93 -12.06 -22.52 32.64
C ASN A 93 -11.38 -23.65 31.87
N GLN A 94 -11.79 -24.89 32.05
CA GLN A 94 -11.29 -26.03 31.26
C GLN A 94 -11.69 -25.90 29.79
N GLU A 95 -12.92 -25.51 29.51
CA GLU A 95 -13.39 -25.24 28.14
C GLU A 95 -12.66 -24.06 27.51
N ALA A 96 -12.51 -22.95 28.23
CA ALA A 96 -11.73 -21.80 27.78
C ALA A 96 -10.26 -22.18 27.51
N HIS A 97 -9.69 -23.07 28.33
CA HIS A 97 -8.34 -23.57 28.07
C HIS A 97 -8.24 -24.39 26.78
N LYS A 98 -9.22 -25.28 26.54
CA LYS A 98 -9.31 -26.03 25.28
C LYS A 98 -9.44 -25.10 24.07
N GLN A 99 -10.25 -24.03 24.18
CA GLN A 99 -10.38 -23.01 23.14
C GLN A 99 -9.06 -22.27 22.88
N ARG A 100 -8.29 -21.92 23.92
CA ARG A 100 -6.96 -21.32 23.77
C ARG A 100 -5.95 -22.25 23.08
N LEU A 101 -6.06 -23.57 23.29
CA LEU A 101 -5.22 -24.57 22.62
C LEU A 101 -5.65 -24.80 21.16
N ASN A 102 -6.91 -24.54 20.83
CA ASN A 102 -7.44 -24.63 19.47
C ASN A 102 -8.29 -23.40 19.14
N PRO A 103 -7.67 -22.24 18.87
CA PRO A 103 -8.38 -20.99 18.59
C PRO A 103 -9.26 -21.05 17.32
N HIS A 104 -9.06 -22.06 16.48
CA HIS A 104 -9.78 -22.26 15.22
C HIS A 104 -10.79 -23.42 15.28
N TYR A 105 -11.30 -23.77 16.47
CA TYR A 105 -12.27 -24.85 16.67
C TYR A 105 -13.59 -24.65 15.91
N LYS A 106 -13.92 -23.43 15.51
CA LYS A 106 -15.10 -23.09 14.72
C LYS A 106 -14.98 -23.47 13.23
N LEU A 107 -13.76 -23.69 12.73
CA LEU A 107 -13.57 -24.15 11.38
C LEU A 107 -13.99 -25.62 11.25
N ASP A 108 -14.70 -25.94 10.19
CA ASP A 108 -15.04 -27.34 9.88
C ASP A 108 -13.78 -28.12 9.45
N LEU A 109 -13.07 -28.66 10.42
CA LEU A 109 -11.88 -29.47 10.18
C LEU A 109 -12.18 -30.81 9.49
N ALA A 110 -13.44 -31.22 9.35
CA ALA A 110 -13.82 -32.42 8.60
C ALA A 110 -13.97 -32.12 7.10
N SER A 111 -14.18 -30.87 6.74
CA SER A 111 -14.31 -30.46 5.35
C SER A 111 -13.09 -30.86 4.52
N LYS A 112 -13.33 -31.31 3.31
CA LYS A 112 -12.34 -31.60 2.26
C LYS A 112 -12.25 -30.47 1.24
N GLU A 113 -13.14 -29.50 1.36
CA GLU A 113 -13.19 -28.36 0.45
C GLU A 113 -11.93 -27.51 0.58
N LYS A 114 -11.55 -26.89 -0.50
CA LYS A 114 -10.34 -26.10 -0.65
C LYS A 114 -10.57 -24.92 -1.54
N ILE A 115 -9.77 -23.89 -1.34
CA ILE A 115 -9.65 -22.74 -2.23
C ILE A 115 -8.20 -22.64 -2.71
N ARG A 116 -7.99 -22.35 -3.99
CA ARG A 116 -6.67 -22.03 -4.53
C ARG A 116 -6.53 -20.52 -4.65
N ILE A 117 -5.37 -20.02 -4.28
CA ILE A 117 -5.02 -18.60 -4.33
C ILE A 117 -3.76 -18.49 -5.17
N THR A 118 -3.80 -17.64 -6.20
CA THR A 118 -2.71 -17.45 -7.16
C THR A 118 -2.51 -15.95 -7.39
N PRO A 119 -1.54 -15.31 -6.74
CA PRO A 119 -1.15 -13.94 -7.09
C PRO A 119 -0.46 -13.95 -8.47
N LEU A 120 -0.83 -13.03 -9.33
CA LEU A 120 -0.23 -12.83 -10.65
C LEU A 120 0.57 -11.53 -10.72
N GLY A 121 0.56 -10.73 -9.65
CA GLY A 121 1.28 -9.50 -9.46
C GLY A 121 1.06 -8.93 -8.06
N GLY A 122 1.91 -7.99 -7.63
CA GLY A 122 1.83 -7.32 -6.32
C GLY A 122 2.62 -7.99 -5.19
N LEU A 123 3.38 -9.05 -5.46
CA LEU A 123 4.24 -9.68 -4.48
C LEU A 123 5.72 -9.50 -4.81
N GLY A 124 6.47 -8.97 -3.83
CA GLY A 124 7.89 -8.64 -4.02
C GLY A 124 8.11 -7.30 -4.73
N GLU A 125 7.05 -6.59 -5.01
CA GLU A 125 7.02 -5.25 -5.61
C GLU A 125 5.86 -4.40 -5.04
N ILE A 126 5.85 -3.11 -5.37
CA ILE A 126 4.72 -2.22 -5.11
C ILE A 126 4.04 -1.96 -6.45
N GLY A 127 2.77 -2.36 -6.55
CA GLY A 127 1.95 -2.21 -7.75
C GLY A 127 1.62 -3.52 -8.45
N GLY A 128 0.81 -3.45 -9.50
CA GLY A 128 0.41 -4.60 -10.31
C GLY A 128 -0.45 -5.62 -9.59
N ASN A 129 -1.19 -5.20 -8.58
CA ASN A 129 -1.97 -6.11 -7.73
C ASN A 129 -3.05 -6.84 -8.53
N ILE A 130 -2.94 -8.15 -8.59
CA ILE A 130 -3.94 -9.04 -9.16
C ILE A 130 -3.82 -10.42 -8.52
N CYS A 131 -4.94 -10.94 -8.03
CA CYS A 131 -4.97 -12.25 -7.39
C CYS A 131 -6.16 -13.07 -7.87
N VAL A 132 -5.92 -14.32 -8.20
CA VAL A 132 -6.95 -15.29 -8.61
C VAL A 132 -7.34 -16.15 -7.41
N PHE A 133 -8.65 -16.27 -7.16
CA PHE A 133 -9.23 -17.18 -6.19
C PHE A 133 -10.05 -18.22 -6.94
N GLU A 134 -9.72 -19.51 -6.78
CA GLU A 134 -10.34 -20.60 -7.52
C GLU A 134 -10.92 -21.66 -6.57
N THR A 135 -12.12 -22.11 -6.86
CA THR A 135 -12.64 -23.40 -6.42
C THR A 135 -12.30 -24.48 -7.48
N ASP A 136 -12.88 -25.65 -7.37
CA ASP A 136 -12.72 -26.64 -8.46
C ASP A 136 -13.49 -26.23 -9.73
N ASN A 137 -14.58 -25.45 -9.61
CA ASN A 137 -15.49 -25.11 -10.70
C ASN A 137 -15.35 -23.68 -11.21
N GLU A 138 -15.17 -22.71 -10.33
CA GLU A 138 -15.26 -21.29 -10.62
C GLU A 138 -14.03 -20.52 -10.09
N ALA A 139 -13.83 -19.31 -10.63
CA ALA A 139 -12.78 -18.41 -10.21
C ALA A 139 -13.27 -16.96 -10.15
N ILE A 140 -12.70 -16.18 -9.26
CA ILE A 140 -12.82 -14.71 -9.25
C ILE A 140 -11.43 -14.07 -9.26
N LEU A 141 -11.34 -12.89 -9.85
CA LEU A 141 -10.17 -12.03 -9.79
C LEU A 141 -10.39 -10.99 -8.71
N VAL A 142 -9.37 -10.72 -7.90
CA VAL A 142 -9.35 -9.58 -6.98
C VAL A 142 -8.34 -8.58 -7.49
N ASP A 143 -8.86 -7.40 -7.86
CA ASP A 143 -8.15 -6.29 -8.49
C ASP A 143 -7.50 -6.66 -9.84
N VAL A 144 -7.12 -5.66 -10.64
CA VAL A 144 -6.35 -5.77 -11.89
C VAL A 144 -5.52 -4.51 -12.03
N GLY A 145 -4.43 -4.47 -11.31
CA GLY A 145 -3.57 -3.31 -11.16
C GLY A 145 -2.47 -3.21 -12.21
N MET A 146 -1.89 -2.03 -12.31
CA MET A 146 -0.68 -1.77 -13.08
C MET A 146 0.48 -1.38 -12.15
N SER A 147 1.72 -1.50 -12.67
CA SER A 147 2.92 -0.96 -12.04
C SER A 147 3.53 0.14 -12.90
N PHE A 148 4.45 0.89 -12.33
CA PHE A 148 5.22 1.90 -13.03
C PHE A 148 6.62 1.38 -13.36
N PRO A 149 7.20 1.80 -14.51
CA PRO A 149 8.56 1.41 -14.88
C PRO A 149 9.59 2.09 -13.95
N ASP A 150 10.72 1.43 -13.76
CA ASP A 150 11.89 2.03 -13.16
C ASP A 150 12.70 2.86 -14.17
N GLU A 151 13.71 3.60 -13.68
CA GLU A 151 14.54 4.50 -14.51
C GLU A 151 15.31 3.79 -15.64
N THR A 152 15.47 2.47 -15.57
CA THR A 152 16.19 1.68 -16.58
C THR A 152 15.31 1.23 -17.73
N MET A 153 13.98 1.33 -17.59
CA MET A 153 12.99 0.90 -18.58
C MET A 153 12.67 2.05 -19.57
N HIS A 154 13.67 2.47 -20.32
CA HIS A 154 13.55 3.60 -21.24
C HIS A 154 12.41 3.45 -22.26
N GLY A 155 11.50 4.45 -22.30
CA GLY A 155 10.36 4.47 -23.22
C GLY A 155 9.23 3.48 -22.88
N VAL A 156 9.18 3.01 -21.65
CA VAL A 156 8.04 2.31 -21.07
C VAL A 156 7.28 3.29 -20.19
N ASP A 157 5.97 3.38 -20.36
CA ASP A 157 5.11 4.25 -19.55
C ASP A 157 4.38 3.47 -18.46
N ILE A 158 4.00 2.21 -18.71
CA ILE A 158 3.16 1.39 -17.85
C ILE A 158 3.61 -0.06 -17.92
N LEU A 159 3.52 -0.76 -16.79
CA LEU A 159 3.67 -2.21 -16.68
C LEU A 159 2.33 -2.83 -16.31
N ILE A 160 1.88 -3.83 -17.05
CA ILE A 160 0.70 -4.60 -16.71
C ILE A 160 1.07 -6.06 -16.45
N PRO A 161 0.33 -6.80 -15.61
CA PRO A 161 0.56 -8.24 -15.41
C PRO A 161 0.38 -9.04 -16.69
N ASP A 162 1.10 -10.17 -16.82
CA ASP A 162 0.87 -11.15 -17.88
C ASP A 162 -0.47 -11.87 -17.63
N PHE A 163 -1.41 -11.77 -18.58
CA PHE A 163 -2.73 -12.39 -18.48
C PHE A 163 -2.78 -13.84 -18.99
N SER A 164 -1.62 -14.49 -19.23
CA SER A 164 -1.58 -15.87 -19.77
C SER A 164 -2.39 -16.85 -18.92
N TYR A 165 -2.24 -16.80 -17.60
CA TYR A 165 -3.00 -17.68 -16.71
C TYR A 165 -4.49 -17.37 -16.69
N ILE A 166 -4.88 -16.09 -16.79
CA ILE A 166 -6.29 -15.69 -16.90
C ILE A 166 -6.91 -16.23 -18.18
N ARG A 167 -6.18 -16.22 -19.32
CA ARG A 167 -6.62 -16.81 -20.58
C ARG A 167 -6.82 -18.33 -20.46
N GLU A 168 -5.94 -19.02 -19.71
CA GLU A 168 -6.04 -20.47 -19.47
C GLU A 168 -7.33 -20.83 -18.72
N ILE A 169 -7.74 -20.03 -17.75
CA ILE A 169 -8.89 -20.32 -16.88
C ILE A 169 -10.14 -19.48 -17.18
N LYS A 170 -10.16 -18.73 -18.30
CA LYS A 170 -11.19 -17.72 -18.61
C LYS A 170 -12.63 -18.22 -18.46
N ASP A 171 -12.87 -19.48 -18.80
CA ASP A 171 -14.22 -20.07 -18.79
C ASP A 171 -14.71 -20.37 -17.35
N LYS A 172 -13.83 -20.34 -16.36
CA LYS A 172 -14.15 -20.46 -14.93
C LYS A 172 -14.39 -19.10 -14.27
N ILE A 173 -13.94 -17.99 -14.87
CA ILE A 173 -13.97 -16.68 -14.22
C ILE A 173 -15.40 -16.14 -14.24
N VAL A 174 -15.99 -16.01 -13.05
CA VAL A 174 -17.36 -15.53 -12.85
C VAL A 174 -17.42 -14.05 -12.47
N GLY A 175 -16.29 -13.40 -12.18
CA GLY A 175 -16.26 -11.96 -11.89
C GLY A 175 -14.91 -11.43 -11.48
N VAL A 176 -14.81 -10.09 -11.52
CA VAL A 176 -13.70 -9.29 -10.99
C VAL A 176 -14.23 -8.50 -9.80
N VAL A 177 -13.52 -8.56 -8.69
CA VAL A 177 -13.87 -7.93 -7.41
C VAL A 177 -12.86 -6.83 -7.14
N ILE A 178 -13.32 -5.60 -6.95
CA ILE A 178 -12.46 -4.44 -6.77
C ILE A 178 -12.44 -4.00 -5.31
N THR A 179 -11.25 -3.82 -4.74
CA THR A 179 -11.05 -3.34 -3.38
C THR A 179 -11.13 -1.81 -3.29
N HIS A 180 -10.42 -1.12 -4.16
CA HIS A 180 -10.38 0.36 -4.23
C HIS A 180 -9.82 0.84 -5.58
N ALA A 181 -9.75 2.15 -5.78
CA ALA A 181 -9.54 2.76 -7.09
C ALA A 181 -8.11 3.29 -7.35
N HIS A 182 -7.08 2.82 -6.63
CA HIS A 182 -5.69 3.16 -6.99
C HIS A 182 -5.27 2.48 -8.29
N GLU A 183 -4.31 3.08 -8.98
CA GLU A 183 -3.82 2.60 -10.28
C GLU A 183 -3.24 1.19 -10.21
N ASP A 184 -2.56 0.89 -9.14
CA ASP A 184 -1.97 -0.42 -8.87
C ASP A 184 -3.00 -1.50 -8.48
N HIS A 185 -4.31 -1.15 -8.46
CA HIS A 185 -5.44 -2.06 -8.27
C HIS A 185 -6.42 -2.07 -9.44
N ILE A 186 -6.54 -0.98 -10.22
CA ILE A 186 -7.48 -0.92 -11.35
C ILE A 186 -6.84 -0.51 -12.69
N GLY A 187 -5.55 -0.15 -12.68
CA GLY A 187 -4.91 0.48 -13.84
C GLY A 187 -4.80 -0.43 -15.07
N ALA A 188 -4.70 -1.75 -14.87
CA ALA A 188 -4.62 -2.70 -15.98
C ALA A 188 -6.00 -3.20 -16.46
N MET A 189 -7.12 -2.77 -15.83
CA MET A 189 -8.49 -3.15 -16.25
C MET A 189 -8.77 -2.90 -17.73
N PRO A 190 -8.40 -1.75 -18.34
CA PRO A 190 -8.67 -1.54 -19.77
C PRO A 190 -7.95 -2.53 -20.68
N TYR A 191 -6.74 -2.95 -20.29
CA TYR A 191 -5.96 -3.91 -21.08
C TYR A 191 -6.56 -5.30 -21.01
N LEU A 192 -6.99 -5.76 -19.82
CA LEU A 192 -7.71 -7.01 -19.65
C LEU A 192 -9.02 -7.01 -20.45
N TYR A 193 -9.79 -5.90 -20.40
CA TYR A 193 -11.12 -5.82 -21.04
C TYR A 193 -11.09 -5.67 -22.55
N LYS A 194 -9.96 -5.29 -23.16
CA LYS A 194 -9.75 -5.41 -24.61
C LYS A 194 -9.69 -6.86 -25.06
N GLU A 195 -9.27 -7.78 -24.20
CA GLU A 195 -9.11 -9.19 -24.51
C GLU A 195 -10.26 -10.05 -23.96
N MET A 196 -10.60 -9.86 -22.70
CA MET A 196 -11.54 -10.70 -21.94
C MET A 196 -12.42 -9.83 -21.07
N GLN A 197 -13.71 -10.12 -21.04
CA GLN A 197 -14.71 -9.29 -20.36
C GLN A 197 -15.49 -10.12 -19.36
N PHE A 198 -15.50 -9.68 -18.11
CA PHE A 198 -16.16 -10.34 -16.98
C PHE A 198 -17.05 -9.35 -16.23
N PRO A 199 -18.07 -9.81 -15.45
CA PRO A 199 -18.76 -8.94 -14.51
C PRO A 199 -17.78 -8.30 -13.51
N ILE A 200 -17.93 -6.98 -13.24
CA ILE A 200 -17.11 -6.24 -12.29
C ILE A 200 -17.97 -5.88 -11.08
N PHE A 201 -17.51 -6.24 -9.90
CA PHE A 201 -18.16 -5.94 -8.63
C PHE A 201 -17.29 -4.97 -7.83
N GLY A 202 -17.86 -3.87 -7.39
CA GLY A 202 -17.15 -2.86 -6.63
C GLY A 202 -18.07 -1.77 -6.11
N THR A 203 -17.56 -0.96 -5.21
CA THR A 203 -18.26 0.23 -4.74
C THR A 203 -18.31 1.31 -5.82
N PRO A 204 -19.20 2.33 -5.70
CA PRO A 204 -19.46 3.27 -6.81
C PRO A 204 -18.23 4.03 -7.31
N LEU A 205 -17.33 4.49 -6.41
CA LEU A 205 -16.17 5.29 -6.84
C LEU A 205 -15.17 4.49 -7.69
N PRO A 206 -14.72 3.29 -7.29
CA PRO A 206 -13.88 2.44 -8.14
C PRO A 206 -14.50 2.16 -9.51
N LEU A 207 -15.80 1.84 -9.56
CA LEU A 207 -16.49 1.60 -10.83
C LEU A 207 -16.55 2.85 -11.72
N ALA A 208 -16.78 4.03 -11.14
CA ALA A 208 -16.76 5.28 -11.89
C ALA A 208 -15.38 5.58 -12.47
N MET A 209 -14.31 5.36 -11.69
CA MET A 209 -12.93 5.57 -12.14
C MET A 209 -12.52 4.56 -13.22
N ILE A 210 -12.91 3.28 -13.08
CA ILE A 210 -12.74 2.26 -14.14
C ILE A 210 -13.50 2.67 -15.40
N GLY A 211 -14.74 3.16 -15.27
CA GLY A 211 -15.54 3.63 -16.40
C GLY A 211 -14.84 4.72 -17.20
N THR A 212 -14.21 5.66 -16.52
CA THR A 212 -13.45 6.71 -17.19
C THR A 212 -12.24 6.17 -17.96
N LYS A 213 -11.52 5.19 -17.37
CA LYS A 213 -10.41 4.51 -18.05
C LYS A 213 -10.89 3.74 -19.30
N PHE A 214 -12.05 3.10 -19.20
CA PHE A 214 -12.63 2.40 -20.34
C PHE A 214 -13.02 3.36 -21.46
N ASP A 215 -13.57 4.53 -21.13
CA ASP A 215 -13.88 5.58 -22.11
C ASP A 215 -12.58 6.09 -22.79
N GLU A 216 -11.49 6.30 -22.05
CA GLU A 216 -10.17 6.68 -22.60
C GLU A 216 -9.58 5.64 -23.54
N HIS A 217 -9.75 4.37 -23.22
CA HIS A 217 -9.30 3.24 -24.03
C HIS A 217 -10.30 2.83 -25.11
N HIS A 218 -11.37 3.62 -25.30
CA HIS A 218 -12.42 3.39 -26.31
C HIS A 218 -13.13 2.03 -26.20
N ILE A 219 -13.21 1.47 -24.98
CA ILE A 219 -13.96 0.24 -24.71
C ILE A 219 -15.44 0.61 -24.68
N LYS A 220 -16.21 0.03 -25.59
CA LYS A 220 -17.64 0.31 -25.74
C LYS A 220 -18.48 -0.61 -24.85
N GLU A 221 -19.70 -0.14 -24.50
CA GLU A 221 -20.73 -0.94 -23.80
C GLU A 221 -20.26 -1.58 -22.47
N PHE A 222 -19.21 -1.08 -21.85
CA PHE A 222 -18.66 -1.65 -20.61
C PHE A 222 -19.61 -1.57 -19.42
N ARG A 223 -20.55 -0.62 -19.43
CA ARG A 223 -21.49 -0.40 -18.30
C ARG A 223 -22.34 -1.63 -17.97
N LYS A 224 -22.57 -2.52 -18.93
CA LYS A 224 -23.28 -3.78 -18.72
C LYS A 224 -22.55 -4.78 -17.81
N TYR A 225 -21.24 -4.60 -17.62
CA TYR A 225 -20.44 -5.43 -16.74
C TYR A 225 -20.37 -4.89 -15.31
N PHE A 226 -20.79 -3.64 -15.06
CA PHE A 226 -20.74 -3.02 -13.76
C PHE A 226 -21.85 -3.53 -12.85
N ASN A 227 -21.45 -4.06 -11.71
CA ASN A 227 -22.32 -4.51 -10.63
C ASN A 227 -21.97 -3.71 -9.37
N PRO A 228 -22.56 -2.52 -9.17
CA PRO A 228 -22.32 -1.73 -7.98
C PRO A 228 -22.83 -2.46 -6.76
N ILE A 229 -22.02 -2.46 -5.69
CA ILE A 229 -22.34 -3.11 -4.42
C ILE A 229 -22.45 -2.08 -3.29
N GLU A 230 -23.19 -2.47 -2.26
CA GLU A 230 -23.19 -1.77 -0.98
C GLU A 230 -22.30 -2.51 0.03
N LYS A 231 -21.56 -1.74 0.84
CA LYS A 231 -20.72 -2.31 1.91
C LYS A 231 -21.60 -3.06 2.91
N ARG A 232 -21.05 -4.14 3.48
CA ARG A 232 -21.75 -5.10 4.35
C ARG A 232 -22.84 -5.94 3.67
N GLN A 233 -23.07 -5.76 2.38
CA GLN A 233 -23.94 -6.63 1.61
C GLN A 233 -23.17 -7.87 1.19
N LEU A 234 -23.73 -9.06 1.45
CA LEU A 234 -23.19 -10.34 0.99
C LEU A 234 -23.68 -10.58 -0.44
N ILE A 235 -22.75 -10.56 -1.38
CA ILE A 235 -23.03 -10.71 -2.82
C ILE A 235 -22.62 -12.10 -3.27
N LYS A 236 -23.54 -12.82 -3.87
CA LYS A 236 -23.25 -14.10 -4.53
C LYS A 236 -22.66 -13.84 -5.92
N ILE A 237 -21.46 -14.38 -6.17
CA ILE A 237 -20.74 -14.29 -7.43
C ILE A 237 -20.52 -15.72 -7.93
N GLY A 238 -21.13 -16.08 -9.06
CA GLY A 238 -21.22 -17.49 -9.49
C GLY A 238 -22.01 -18.33 -8.50
N ASN A 239 -21.61 -19.59 -8.33
CA ASN A 239 -22.23 -20.53 -7.40
C ASN A 239 -21.41 -20.74 -6.12
N ASP A 240 -20.07 -20.62 -6.23
CA ASP A 240 -19.13 -21.05 -5.21
C ASP A 240 -18.63 -19.90 -4.32
N PHE A 241 -18.90 -18.62 -4.68
CA PHE A 241 -18.42 -17.46 -3.96
C PHE A 241 -19.56 -16.62 -3.40
N GLU A 242 -19.40 -16.21 -2.13
CA GLU A 242 -20.17 -15.13 -1.50
C GLU A 242 -19.18 -14.09 -0.96
N VAL A 243 -19.24 -12.87 -1.49
CA VAL A 243 -18.27 -11.80 -1.20
C VAL A 243 -18.94 -10.65 -0.48
N GLU A 244 -18.28 -10.14 0.56
CA GLU A 244 -18.72 -8.97 1.31
C GLU A 244 -17.60 -7.92 1.36
N TRP A 245 -17.96 -6.66 1.06
CA TRP A 245 -17.06 -5.51 1.19
C TRP A 245 -17.25 -4.85 2.55
N MET A 246 -16.14 -4.67 3.27
CA MET A 246 -16.07 -3.99 4.57
C MET A 246 -15.33 -2.67 4.39
N HIS A 247 -15.90 -1.57 4.88
CA HIS A 247 -15.26 -0.27 4.74
C HIS A 247 -13.87 -0.25 5.40
N MET A 248 -12.88 0.28 4.67
CA MET A 248 -11.54 0.51 5.18
C MET A 248 -11.10 1.95 4.92
N THR A 249 -10.30 2.48 5.82
CA THR A 249 -9.63 3.75 5.63
C THR A 249 -8.31 3.54 4.90
N HIS A 250 -8.06 4.37 3.89
CA HIS A 250 -6.84 4.38 3.09
C HIS A 250 -6.58 5.82 2.59
N SER A 251 -5.62 6.02 1.69
CA SER A 251 -5.35 7.33 1.06
C SER A 251 -6.34 7.69 -0.06
N ILE A 252 -7.22 6.80 -0.43
CA ILE A 252 -8.33 7.07 -1.37
C ILE A 252 -9.67 6.79 -0.70
N ILE A 253 -10.70 7.55 -1.07
CA ILE A 253 -12.07 7.37 -0.59
C ILE A 253 -12.63 6.04 -1.09
N ASP A 254 -13.57 5.49 -0.34
CA ASP A 254 -14.37 4.32 -0.70
C ASP A 254 -13.59 3.00 -0.78
N SER A 255 -12.44 2.91 -0.08
CA SER A 255 -11.68 1.67 0.04
C SER A 255 -12.41 0.61 0.84
N SER A 256 -12.09 -0.65 0.55
CA SER A 256 -12.70 -1.81 1.20
C SER A 256 -11.72 -2.95 1.39
N SER A 257 -11.83 -3.62 2.53
CA SER A 257 -11.42 -5.03 2.66
C SER A 257 -12.55 -5.93 2.19
N ILE A 258 -12.21 -7.12 1.72
CA ILE A 258 -13.21 -8.08 1.25
C ILE A 258 -13.12 -9.40 2.03
N ALA A 259 -14.29 -9.97 2.35
CA ALA A 259 -14.42 -11.30 2.89
C ALA A 259 -14.97 -12.22 1.78
N ILE A 260 -14.17 -13.17 1.35
CA ILE A 260 -14.49 -14.16 0.32
C ILE A 260 -14.89 -15.45 1.03
N ASN A 261 -16.19 -15.75 1.04
CA ASN A 261 -16.73 -16.95 1.66
C ASN A 261 -16.89 -18.04 0.62
N THR A 262 -16.39 -19.22 0.92
CA THR A 262 -16.49 -20.44 0.10
C THR A 262 -16.79 -21.64 0.99
N ALA A 263 -17.05 -22.80 0.41
CA ALA A 263 -17.21 -24.04 1.15
C ALA A 263 -15.95 -24.45 1.94
N ALA A 264 -14.76 -23.97 1.57
CA ALA A 264 -13.52 -24.17 2.31
C ALA A 264 -13.41 -23.31 3.57
N GLY A 265 -14.15 -22.22 3.63
CA GLY A 265 -14.11 -21.22 4.70
C GLY A 265 -13.95 -19.79 4.17
N THR A 266 -13.79 -18.85 5.08
CA THR A 266 -13.65 -17.42 4.76
C THR A 266 -12.18 -17.04 4.59
N VAL A 267 -11.87 -16.41 3.45
CA VAL A 267 -10.60 -15.69 3.22
C VAL A 267 -10.88 -14.20 3.33
N ILE A 268 -10.07 -13.48 4.13
CA ILE A 268 -10.11 -12.01 4.17
C ILE A 268 -8.92 -11.47 3.41
N HIS A 269 -9.18 -10.60 2.44
CA HIS A 269 -8.20 -9.78 1.73
C HIS A 269 -8.38 -8.34 2.19
N THR A 270 -7.36 -7.75 2.81
CA THR A 270 -7.50 -6.40 3.39
C THR A 270 -7.67 -5.31 2.34
N GLY A 271 -7.26 -5.55 1.09
CA GLY A 271 -6.88 -4.45 0.22
C GLY A 271 -5.77 -3.63 0.89
N ASP A 272 -5.57 -2.42 0.44
CA ASP A 272 -4.69 -1.46 1.10
C ASP A 272 -5.43 -0.77 2.22
N PHE A 273 -4.79 -0.64 3.38
CA PHE A 273 -5.49 -0.10 4.55
C PHE A 273 -4.57 0.61 5.53
N LYS A 274 -5.17 1.49 6.29
CA LYS A 274 -4.70 1.97 7.61
C LYS A 274 -5.88 1.96 8.59
N ILE A 275 -5.61 2.20 9.87
CA ILE A 275 -6.66 2.39 10.87
C ILE A 275 -6.69 3.86 11.26
N ASP A 276 -7.58 4.61 10.62
CA ASP A 276 -7.81 6.03 10.92
C ASP A 276 -9.05 6.17 11.80
N TYR A 277 -8.87 6.64 13.03
CA TYR A 277 -9.97 6.83 13.98
C TYR A 277 -10.69 8.17 13.82
N THR A 278 -10.12 9.09 13.06
CA THR A 278 -10.66 10.42 12.78
C THR A 278 -10.49 10.79 11.32
N PRO A 279 -11.05 9.99 10.38
CA PRO A 279 -10.93 10.25 8.96
C PRO A 279 -11.66 11.54 8.58
N VAL A 280 -11.25 12.16 7.46
CA VAL A 280 -11.76 13.46 7.00
C VAL A 280 -13.26 13.43 6.71
N ASP A 281 -13.76 12.31 6.21
CA ASP A 281 -15.19 12.10 5.89
C ASP A 281 -16.01 11.56 7.08
N GLY A 282 -15.36 11.23 8.20
CA GLY A 282 -16.00 10.67 9.39
C GLY A 282 -16.31 9.17 9.31
N TYR A 283 -16.02 8.50 8.20
CA TYR A 283 -16.24 7.05 8.03
C TYR A 283 -15.01 6.24 8.46
N THR A 284 -15.06 5.68 9.67
CA THR A 284 -13.99 4.85 10.23
C THR A 284 -13.98 3.44 9.64
N ALA A 285 -12.81 2.78 9.68
CA ALA A 285 -12.69 1.38 9.28
C ALA A 285 -13.67 0.47 10.05
N ASP A 286 -14.25 -0.50 9.34
CA ASP A 286 -15.28 -1.41 9.88
C ASP A 286 -14.68 -2.53 10.74
N LEU A 287 -14.06 -2.13 11.86
CA LEU A 287 -13.40 -3.05 12.79
C LEU A 287 -14.39 -4.04 13.42
N HIS A 288 -15.66 -3.64 13.61
CA HIS A 288 -16.69 -4.50 14.14
C HIS A 288 -16.99 -5.68 13.20
N ARG A 289 -16.97 -5.44 11.88
CA ARG A 289 -17.24 -6.49 10.91
C ARG A 289 -16.05 -7.45 10.79
N LEU A 290 -14.83 -6.93 10.86
CA LEU A 290 -13.61 -7.75 10.94
C LEU A 290 -13.61 -8.64 12.19
N ALA A 291 -13.97 -8.10 13.37
CA ALA A 291 -14.11 -8.87 14.60
C ALA A 291 -15.21 -9.93 14.50
N TYR A 292 -16.34 -9.63 13.86
CA TYR A 292 -17.40 -10.61 13.60
C TYR A 292 -16.88 -11.81 12.79
N TYR A 293 -16.09 -11.57 11.73
CA TYR A 293 -15.48 -12.65 10.97
C TYR A 293 -14.45 -13.42 11.80
N GLY A 294 -13.66 -12.72 12.62
CA GLY A 294 -12.74 -13.36 13.58
C GLY A 294 -13.47 -14.28 14.54
N ASP A 295 -14.64 -13.86 15.05
CA ASP A 295 -15.50 -14.69 15.89
C ASP A 295 -16.15 -15.85 15.13
N LYS A 296 -16.52 -15.67 13.88
CA LYS A 296 -17.05 -16.71 13.00
C LYS A 296 -16.01 -17.76 12.62
N GLY A 297 -14.73 -17.37 12.59
CA GLY A 297 -13.58 -18.19 12.21
C GLY A 297 -13.11 -17.91 10.78
N VAL A 298 -11.90 -17.36 10.66
CA VAL A 298 -11.26 -17.03 9.38
C VAL A 298 -10.24 -18.09 9.00
N LEU A 299 -10.38 -18.64 7.80
CA LEU A 299 -9.47 -19.64 7.25
C LEU A 299 -8.11 -19.02 6.93
N CYS A 300 -8.10 -17.90 6.20
CA CYS A 300 -6.89 -17.25 5.77
C CYS A 300 -7.05 -15.72 5.77
N LEU A 301 -6.02 -15.01 6.20
CA LEU A 301 -5.89 -13.54 6.06
C LEU A 301 -4.80 -13.25 5.04
N MET A 302 -5.11 -12.42 4.06
CA MET A 302 -4.17 -11.78 3.15
C MET A 302 -4.13 -10.30 3.51
N SER A 303 -2.95 -9.78 3.90
CA SER A 303 -2.88 -8.43 4.48
C SER A 303 -1.71 -7.61 3.95
N ASP A 304 -1.99 -6.35 3.62
CA ASP A 304 -1.06 -5.31 3.16
C ASP A 304 0.17 -5.18 4.07
N SER A 305 1.35 -5.18 3.44
CA SER A 305 2.64 -5.15 4.11
C SER A 305 3.46 -3.88 3.89
N THR A 306 3.00 -2.96 3.03
CA THR A 306 3.77 -1.82 2.51
C THR A 306 4.45 -0.99 3.60
N ASN A 307 3.80 -0.76 4.74
CA ASN A 307 4.33 0.08 5.82
C ASN A 307 4.78 -0.73 7.05
N SER A 308 5.15 -2.00 6.89
CA SER A 308 5.51 -2.93 7.98
C SER A 308 6.73 -2.51 8.81
N TYR A 309 7.61 -1.68 8.27
CA TYR A 309 8.78 -1.17 8.98
C TYR A 309 8.45 -0.07 9.98
N ASN A 310 7.35 0.63 9.80
CA ASN A 310 6.95 1.69 10.70
C ASN A 310 6.35 1.10 11.99
N THR A 311 7.00 1.37 13.11
CA THR A 311 6.55 0.91 14.43
C THR A 311 5.64 1.91 15.14
N VAL A 312 5.52 3.13 14.61
CA VAL A 312 4.63 4.17 15.13
C VAL A 312 3.29 4.07 14.39
N PRO A 313 2.15 4.12 15.08
CA PRO A 313 0.84 4.14 14.42
C PRO A 313 0.75 5.19 13.32
N THR A 314 0.14 4.83 12.21
CA THR A 314 -0.10 5.75 11.10
C THR A 314 -1.07 6.83 11.56
N GLY A 315 -0.72 8.09 11.36
CA GLY A 315 -1.55 9.22 11.77
C GLY A 315 -2.85 9.32 10.98
N SER A 316 -3.80 10.09 11.53
CA SER A 316 -5.03 10.43 10.82
C SER A 316 -4.76 11.38 9.65
N GLU A 317 -5.48 11.19 8.55
CA GLU A 317 -5.48 12.12 7.41
C GLU A 317 -5.92 13.54 7.85
N LEU A 318 -6.81 13.64 8.83
CA LEU A 318 -7.25 14.92 9.39
C LEU A 318 -6.09 15.71 10.04
N SER A 319 -5.03 15.04 10.52
CA SER A 319 -3.88 15.69 11.15
C SER A 319 -3.07 16.57 10.18
N VAL A 320 -3.25 16.40 8.87
CA VAL A 320 -2.61 17.23 7.85
C VAL A 320 -3.22 18.64 7.80
N GLY A 321 -4.51 18.78 8.16
CA GLY A 321 -5.21 20.06 8.15
C GLY A 321 -4.51 21.17 8.93
N PRO A 322 -4.16 20.99 10.21
CA PRO A 322 -3.41 21.99 10.98
C PRO A 322 -2.04 22.37 10.38
N ALA A 323 -1.37 21.42 9.71
CA ALA A 323 -0.13 21.70 9.01
C ALA A 323 -0.36 22.57 7.77
N LEU A 324 -1.39 22.27 6.98
CA LEU A 324 -1.81 23.10 5.86
C LEU A 324 -2.24 24.51 6.32
N ASP A 325 -2.97 24.60 7.42
CA ASP A 325 -3.38 25.89 8.02
C ASP A 325 -2.18 26.76 8.36
N ARG A 326 -1.17 26.18 9.05
CA ARG A 326 0.07 26.86 9.41
C ARG A 326 0.84 27.37 8.17
N VAL A 327 0.88 26.56 7.11
CA VAL A 327 1.60 26.87 5.87
C VAL A 327 0.83 27.93 5.06
N PHE A 328 -0.48 27.78 4.90
CA PHE A 328 -1.32 28.67 4.11
C PHE A 328 -1.45 30.06 4.73
N SER A 329 -1.49 30.15 6.07
CA SER A 329 -1.59 31.44 6.79
C SER A 329 -0.38 32.35 6.55
N LYS A 330 0.78 31.80 6.21
CA LYS A 330 2.04 32.52 5.97
C LYS A 330 2.27 32.88 4.51
N ALA A 331 1.46 32.34 3.59
CA ALA A 331 1.68 32.53 2.16
C ALA A 331 1.30 33.94 1.70
N GLU A 332 2.27 34.69 1.23
CA GLU A 332 2.07 36.04 0.70
C GLU A 332 1.77 36.09 -0.81
N GLY A 333 2.14 35.03 -1.55
CA GLY A 333 1.88 34.82 -2.96
C GLY A 333 0.88 33.71 -3.23
N ARG A 334 0.97 33.12 -4.43
CA ARG A 334 0.18 31.94 -4.80
C ARG A 334 0.65 30.73 -4.01
N ILE A 335 -0.26 29.80 -3.76
CA ILE A 335 0.05 28.48 -3.22
C ILE A 335 -0.10 27.47 -4.34
N LEU A 336 0.92 26.64 -4.57
CA LEU A 336 0.88 25.49 -5.45
C LEU A 336 1.01 24.25 -4.60
N LEU A 337 -0.06 23.50 -4.41
CA LEU A 337 -0.05 22.26 -3.64
C LEU A 337 -0.04 21.07 -4.60
N SER A 338 0.98 20.22 -4.48
CA SER A 338 1.07 18.98 -5.26
C SER A 338 0.88 17.78 -4.35
N THR A 339 0.03 16.86 -4.80
CA THR A 339 -0.28 15.60 -4.13
C THR A 339 -0.70 14.54 -5.16
N PHE A 340 -0.90 13.30 -4.71
CA PHE A 340 -1.47 12.26 -5.57
C PHE A 340 -2.91 12.62 -5.98
N SER A 341 -3.23 12.44 -7.25
CA SER A 341 -4.56 12.75 -7.78
C SER A 341 -5.68 11.87 -7.20
N SER A 342 -5.33 10.70 -6.70
CA SER A 342 -6.24 9.76 -6.04
C SER A 342 -6.55 10.14 -4.59
N ASN A 343 -5.69 10.94 -3.92
CA ASN A 343 -5.89 11.33 -2.53
C ASN A 343 -6.91 12.49 -2.42
N ILE A 344 -8.18 12.15 -2.64
CA ILE A 344 -9.30 13.12 -2.67
C ILE A 344 -9.46 13.82 -1.31
N HIS A 345 -9.23 13.14 -0.18
CA HIS A 345 -9.28 13.74 1.14
C HIS A 345 -8.23 14.85 1.33
N ARG A 346 -7.00 14.63 0.83
CA ARG A 346 -5.94 15.64 0.85
C ARG A 346 -6.30 16.85 0.02
N VAL A 347 -6.81 16.60 -1.19
CA VAL A 347 -7.29 17.64 -2.08
C VAL A 347 -8.45 18.40 -1.44
N GLN A 348 -9.40 17.71 -0.81
CA GLN A 348 -10.51 18.31 -0.07
C GLN A 348 -10.01 19.26 1.02
N GLN A 349 -9.07 18.82 1.87
CA GLN A 349 -8.50 19.66 2.91
C GLN A 349 -7.78 20.89 2.30
N ALA A 350 -6.97 20.70 1.26
CA ALA A 350 -6.28 21.80 0.58
C ALA A 350 -7.27 22.86 0.07
N ILE A 351 -8.36 22.43 -0.59
CA ILE A 351 -9.40 23.33 -1.09
C ILE A 351 -10.11 24.05 0.08
N GLN A 352 -10.45 23.33 1.16
CA GLN A 352 -11.09 23.93 2.34
C GLN A 352 -10.23 25.03 2.97
N TYR A 353 -8.91 24.79 3.11
CA TYR A 353 -7.99 25.82 3.60
C TYR A 353 -7.77 26.95 2.58
N GLY A 354 -7.78 26.64 1.28
CA GLY A 354 -7.80 27.68 0.24
C GLY A 354 -8.99 28.62 0.40
N ILE A 355 -10.19 28.06 0.56
CA ILE A 355 -11.43 28.84 0.81
C ILE A 355 -11.34 29.65 2.10
N LYS A 356 -10.83 29.04 3.21
CA LYS A 356 -10.62 29.71 4.50
C LYS A 356 -9.79 31.00 4.35
N TYR A 357 -8.79 30.97 3.46
CA TYR A 357 -7.90 32.12 3.19
C TYR A 357 -8.33 32.95 1.98
N GLY A 358 -9.58 32.83 1.53
CA GLY A 358 -10.15 33.64 0.45
C GLY A 358 -9.59 33.38 -0.93
N ARG A 359 -9.02 32.17 -1.17
CA ARG A 359 -8.37 31.83 -2.43
C ARG A 359 -9.35 31.17 -3.41
N LYS A 360 -9.24 31.56 -4.68
CA LYS A 360 -9.79 30.80 -5.81
C LYS A 360 -8.94 29.57 -6.05
N VAL A 361 -9.54 28.50 -6.51
CA VAL A 361 -8.89 27.21 -6.70
C VAL A 361 -8.75 26.89 -8.18
N CYS A 362 -7.53 26.72 -8.64
CA CYS A 362 -7.24 26.18 -9.95
C CYS A 362 -6.74 24.74 -9.80
N VAL A 363 -7.39 23.80 -10.47
CA VAL A 363 -6.96 22.40 -10.51
C VAL A 363 -6.22 22.18 -11.82
N ILE A 364 -5.01 21.62 -11.76
CA ILE A 364 -4.17 21.40 -12.95
C ILE A 364 -3.63 19.97 -12.96
N GLY A 365 -3.95 19.26 -14.00
CA GLY A 365 -3.57 17.86 -14.24
C GLY A 365 -4.79 17.01 -14.55
N ARG A 366 -4.79 16.36 -15.72
CA ARG A 366 -5.94 15.60 -16.25
C ARG A 366 -6.54 14.60 -15.25
N SER A 367 -5.69 13.83 -14.58
CA SER A 367 -6.15 12.87 -13.55
C SER A 367 -6.72 13.57 -12.31
N MET A 368 -6.11 14.70 -11.89
CA MET A 368 -6.58 15.47 -10.72
C MET A 368 -7.95 16.08 -10.97
N GLU A 369 -8.11 16.78 -12.11
CA GLU A 369 -9.37 17.39 -12.53
C GLU A 369 -10.49 16.36 -12.57
N ARG A 370 -10.23 15.22 -13.22
CA ARG A 370 -11.19 14.13 -13.38
C ARG A 370 -11.59 13.50 -12.04
N ASN A 371 -10.62 13.19 -11.18
CA ASN A 371 -10.91 12.55 -9.90
C ASN A 371 -11.74 13.44 -8.98
N ILE A 372 -11.48 14.75 -9.00
CA ILE A 372 -12.29 15.75 -8.28
C ILE A 372 -13.71 15.82 -8.87
N GLU A 373 -13.82 15.86 -10.20
CA GLU A 373 -15.13 15.87 -10.88
C GLU A 373 -15.96 14.65 -10.52
N ILE A 374 -15.39 13.45 -10.60
CA ILE A 374 -16.06 12.20 -10.19
C ILE A 374 -16.46 12.28 -8.72
N ALA A 375 -15.56 12.69 -7.83
CA ALA A 375 -15.86 12.78 -6.40
C ALA A 375 -17.00 13.77 -6.09
N MET A 376 -17.08 14.88 -6.84
CA MET A 376 -18.19 15.84 -6.73
C MET A 376 -19.48 15.29 -7.36
N GLN A 377 -19.40 14.60 -8.49
CA GLN A 377 -20.56 14.04 -9.19
C GLN A 377 -21.27 12.97 -8.36
N TYR A 378 -20.47 12.14 -7.65
CA TYR A 378 -20.99 11.07 -6.77
C TYR A 378 -21.17 11.52 -5.31
N ASP A 379 -21.09 12.84 -5.05
CA ASP A 379 -21.36 13.47 -3.74
C ASP A 379 -20.40 13.05 -2.60
N TYR A 380 -19.22 12.56 -2.95
CA TYR A 380 -18.18 12.29 -1.95
C TYR A 380 -17.55 13.56 -1.39
N VAL A 381 -17.49 14.62 -2.19
CA VAL A 381 -17.05 15.97 -1.77
C VAL A 381 -17.98 17.03 -2.33
N ARG A 382 -18.18 18.11 -1.58
CA ARG A 382 -19.08 19.20 -1.93
C ARG A 382 -18.35 20.54 -1.92
N PHE A 383 -18.25 21.16 -3.07
CA PHE A 383 -17.70 22.51 -3.21
C PHE A 383 -18.62 23.39 -4.06
N ASN A 384 -18.66 24.69 -3.73
CA ASN A 384 -19.32 25.64 -4.61
C ASN A 384 -18.48 25.80 -5.90
N LYS A 385 -19.09 25.58 -7.06
CA LYS A 385 -18.41 25.67 -8.35
C LYS A 385 -17.77 27.04 -8.61
N SER A 386 -18.29 28.11 -8.00
CA SER A 386 -17.79 29.49 -8.17
C SER A 386 -16.39 29.71 -7.57
N ILE A 387 -15.87 28.78 -6.78
CA ILE A 387 -14.50 28.87 -6.25
C ILE A 387 -13.45 28.45 -7.28
N PHE A 388 -13.83 27.60 -8.25
CA PHE A 388 -12.91 27.10 -9.25
C PHE A 388 -12.71 28.13 -10.37
N ILE A 389 -11.47 28.21 -10.84
CA ILE A 389 -11.05 29.03 -11.98
C ILE A 389 -10.21 28.18 -12.93
N ASP A 390 -10.25 28.50 -14.20
CA ASP A 390 -9.44 27.83 -15.21
C ASP A 390 -7.97 28.30 -15.19
N ALA A 391 -7.06 27.49 -15.72
CA ALA A 391 -5.63 27.78 -15.68
C ALA A 391 -5.23 29.07 -16.45
N ASP A 392 -5.96 29.44 -17.48
CA ASP A 392 -5.77 30.69 -18.25
C ASP A 392 -6.30 31.93 -17.51
N GLU A 393 -7.20 31.73 -16.53
CA GLU A 393 -7.74 32.82 -15.70
C GLU A 393 -6.85 33.16 -14.50
N VAL A 394 -5.91 32.28 -14.11
CA VAL A 394 -5.02 32.48 -12.94
C VAL A 394 -4.36 33.86 -12.94
N SER A 395 -3.97 34.37 -14.11
CA SER A 395 -3.32 35.69 -14.22
C SER A 395 -4.24 36.88 -13.97
N ARG A 396 -5.56 36.68 -13.90
CA ARG A 396 -6.56 37.74 -13.65
C ARG A 396 -6.76 38.03 -12.16
N TYR A 397 -6.28 37.14 -11.28
CA TYR A 397 -6.41 37.26 -9.84
C TYR A 397 -5.11 37.70 -9.19
N ASN A 398 -5.20 38.34 -8.02
CA ASN A 398 -4.01 38.67 -7.23
C ASN A 398 -3.36 37.35 -6.73
N ASP A 399 -2.04 37.32 -6.62
CA ASP A 399 -1.30 36.14 -6.23
C ASP A 399 -1.77 35.59 -4.88
N LYS A 400 -2.14 36.44 -3.94
CA LYS A 400 -2.70 36.01 -2.62
C LYS A 400 -4.08 35.33 -2.70
N GLU A 401 -4.77 35.51 -3.82
CA GLU A 401 -6.13 34.96 -4.02
C GLU A 401 -6.13 33.64 -4.79
N VAL A 402 -4.97 33.04 -5.06
CA VAL A 402 -4.87 31.82 -5.87
C VAL A 402 -4.28 30.66 -5.10
N LEU A 403 -4.97 29.52 -5.16
CA LEU A 403 -4.48 28.18 -4.82
C LEU A 403 -4.50 27.32 -6.09
N ILE A 404 -3.36 26.74 -6.44
CA ILE A 404 -3.24 25.78 -7.52
C ILE A 404 -3.06 24.39 -6.89
N VAL A 405 -3.96 23.47 -7.17
CA VAL A 405 -3.84 22.05 -6.77
C VAL A 405 -3.40 21.28 -8.01
N THR A 406 -2.29 20.54 -7.92
CA THR A 406 -1.66 19.97 -9.11
C THR A 406 -1.07 18.57 -8.86
N THR A 407 -0.84 17.84 -9.95
CA THR A 407 -0.08 16.59 -9.98
C THR A 407 1.42 16.84 -10.10
N GLY A 408 2.22 15.78 -9.94
CA GLY A 408 3.67 15.83 -10.15
C GLY A 408 4.47 15.84 -8.86
N SER A 409 3.88 15.33 -7.77
CA SER A 409 4.56 15.26 -6.47
C SER A 409 5.71 14.25 -6.43
N GLN A 410 5.84 13.38 -7.43
CA GLN A 410 6.90 12.39 -7.57
C GLN A 410 8.00 12.82 -8.56
N GLY A 411 7.91 14.02 -9.12
CA GLY A 411 8.91 14.56 -10.06
C GLY A 411 8.82 13.95 -11.46
N GLU A 412 7.67 13.36 -11.82
CA GLU A 412 7.44 12.76 -13.14
C GLU A 412 7.56 13.82 -14.25
N ALA A 413 8.39 13.57 -15.26
CA ALA A 413 8.74 14.53 -16.32
C ALA A 413 7.53 15.12 -17.07
N ASN A 414 6.47 14.32 -17.26
CA ASN A 414 5.26 14.75 -17.96
C ASN A 414 4.22 15.39 -17.05
N SER A 415 4.48 15.48 -15.74
CA SER A 415 3.54 16.02 -14.76
C SER A 415 3.41 17.55 -14.85
N ALA A 416 2.30 18.07 -14.33
CA ALA A 416 2.03 19.49 -14.38
C ALA A 416 3.06 20.30 -13.57
N LEU A 417 3.38 19.89 -12.33
CA LEU A 417 4.34 20.60 -11.49
C LEU A 417 5.77 20.57 -12.07
N PHE A 418 6.20 19.41 -12.61
CA PHE A 418 7.50 19.30 -13.25
C PHE A 418 7.62 20.28 -14.45
N ARG A 419 6.62 20.30 -15.33
CA ARG A 419 6.58 21.23 -16.46
C ARG A 419 6.54 22.71 -16.02
N MET A 420 5.87 23.01 -14.90
CA MET A 420 5.93 24.35 -14.30
C MET A 420 7.34 24.66 -13.81
N SER A 421 8.04 23.70 -13.20
CA SER A 421 9.37 23.88 -12.60
C SER A 421 10.45 24.22 -13.63
N ILE A 422 10.34 23.66 -14.85
CA ILE A 422 11.25 23.94 -15.97
C ILE A 422 10.75 25.05 -16.92
N GLY A 423 9.61 25.69 -16.58
CA GLY A 423 9.04 26.79 -17.34
C GLY A 423 8.30 26.40 -18.62
N GLU A 424 8.00 25.12 -18.83
CA GLU A 424 7.31 24.59 -20.02
C GLU A 424 5.78 24.51 -19.91
N HIS A 425 5.22 24.79 -18.72
CA HIS A 425 3.77 24.78 -18.57
C HIS A 425 3.14 25.97 -19.29
N ARG A 426 2.08 25.71 -20.07
CA ARG A 426 1.46 26.69 -20.99
C ARG A 426 0.94 27.93 -20.27
N HIS A 427 0.25 27.78 -19.13
CA HIS A 427 -0.49 28.85 -18.46
C HIS A 427 0.18 29.33 -17.17
N VAL A 428 0.91 28.50 -16.47
CA VAL A 428 1.48 28.82 -15.15
C VAL A 428 3.00 28.83 -15.22
N LYS A 429 3.60 29.97 -14.88
CA LYS A 429 5.05 30.15 -14.67
C LYS A 429 5.31 30.34 -13.18
N ILE A 430 6.34 29.71 -12.65
CA ILE A 430 6.74 29.87 -11.25
C ILE A 430 7.23 31.29 -10.99
N LYS A 431 6.81 31.85 -9.85
CA LYS A 431 7.19 33.19 -9.40
C LYS A 431 8.00 33.11 -8.10
N PRO A 432 8.90 34.07 -7.81
CA PRO A 432 9.65 34.09 -6.55
C PRO A 432 8.78 34.18 -5.28
N THR A 433 7.54 34.69 -5.41
CA THR A 433 6.57 34.80 -4.31
C THR A 433 5.73 33.54 -4.12
N ASP A 434 5.87 32.53 -4.98
CA ASP A 434 5.09 31.31 -4.89
C ASP A 434 5.53 30.44 -3.70
N LEU A 435 4.54 29.86 -3.05
CA LEU A 435 4.73 28.82 -2.05
C LEU A 435 4.34 27.47 -2.65
N ILE A 436 5.33 26.60 -2.80
CA ILE A 436 5.13 25.24 -3.30
C ILE A 436 5.00 24.30 -2.10
N VAL A 437 3.90 23.56 -2.02
CA VAL A 437 3.62 22.59 -0.96
C VAL A 437 3.61 21.19 -1.56
N LEU A 438 4.57 20.35 -1.19
CA LEU A 438 4.60 18.94 -1.59
C LEU A 438 3.97 18.10 -0.50
N SER A 439 2.73 17.68 -0.72
CA SER A 439 1.94 16.91 0.23
C SER A 439 1.92 15.42 -0.13
N SER A 440 3.11 14.88 -0.33
CA SER A 440 3.38 13.46 -0.60
C SER A 440 4.72 13.06 -0.01
N ARG A 441 5.02 11.78 0.02
CA ARG A 441 6.38 11.26 0.22
C ARG A 441 6.87 10.60 -1.05
N ALA A 442 8.19 10.50 -1.19
CA ALA A 442 8.79 9.76 -2.28
C ALA A 442 8.32 8.29 -2.24
N ILE A 443 7.86 7.81 -3.38
CA ILE A 443 7.81 6.37 -3.65
C ILE A 443 9.26 5.94 -3.85
N PRO A 444 9.70 4.81 -3.27
CA PRO A 444 11.07 4.33 -3.46
C PRO A 444 11.48 4.33 -4.95
N GLY A 445 12.64 4.92 -5.25
CA GLY A 445 13.13 5.11 -6.62
C GLY A 445 12.89 6.51 -7.21
N ASN A 446 11.96 7.32 -6.67
CA ASN A 446 11.64 8.65 -7.20
C ASN A 446 12.42 9.80 -6.51
N GLU A 447 13.30 9.50 -5.55
CA GLU A 447 14.01 10.51 -4.76
C GLU A 447 14.85 11.45 -5.64
N GLY A 448 15.51 10.91 -6.67
CA GLY A 448 16.31 11.67 -7.62
C GLY A 448 15.47 12.67 -8.43
N SER A 449 14.37 12.19 -8.98
CA SER A 449 13.44 13.00 -9.78
C SER A 449 12.79 14.12 -8.97
N ILE A 450 12.36 13.80 -7.72
CA ILE A 450 11.83 14.81 -6.78
C ILE A 450 12.90 15.85 -6.47
N SER A 451 14.12 15.43 -6.12
CA SER A 451 15.22 16.35 -5.80
C SER A 451 15.56 17.27 -6.98
N GLY A 452 15.58 16.73 -8.21
CA GLY A 452 15.77 17.51 -9.43
C GLY A 452 14.70 18.58 -9.60
N MET A 453 13.43 18.21 -9.48
CA MET A 453 12.31 19.15 -9.56
C MET A 453 12.38 20.23 -8.48
N LEU A 454 12.68 19.88 -7.22
CA LEU A 454 12.84 20.83 -6.12
C LEU A 454 13.93 21.86 -6.42
N ASN A 455 15.05 21.43 -6.98
CA ASN A 455 16.13 22.33 -7.38
C ASN A 455 15.68 23.33 -8.46
N HIS A 456 14.86 22.89 -9.43
CA HIS A 456 14.29 23.80 -10.45
C HIS A 456 13.36 24.84 -9.81
N LEU A 457 12.45 24.43 -8.93
CA LEU A 457 11.52 25.32 -8.24
C LEU A 457 12.24 26.37 -7.39
N GLN A 458 13.25 25.95 -6.62
CA GLN A 458 14.05 26.86 -5.79
C GLN A 458 14.91 27.82 -6.63
N ARG A 459 15.48 27.36 -7.74
CA ARG A 459 16.20 28.25 -8.68
C ARG A 459 15.28 29.29 -9.32
N ALA A 460 14.00 28.98 -9.52
CA ALA A 460 13.00 29.95 -9.96
C ALA A 460 12.61 30.94 -8.84
N GLY A 461 13.15 30.80 -7.62
CA GLY A 461 12.94 31.68 -6.48
C GLY A 461 11.77 31.30 -5.58
N ALA A 462 11.03 30.22 -5.87
CA ALA A 462 9.89 29.81 -5.07
C ALA A 462 10.32 29.25 -3.69
N THR A 463 9.47 29.48 -2.70
CA THR A 463 9.61 28.81 -1.38
C THR A 463 8.99 27.43 -1.45
N VAL A 464 9.72 26.40 -1.00
CA VAL A 464 9.23 25.02 -0.99
C VAL A 464 9.04 24.54 0.43
N SER A 465 7.84 24.03 0.75
CA SER A 465 7.51 23.30 1.98
C SER A 465 7.33 21.82 1.65
N TYR A 466 8.20 20.99 2.25
CA TYR A 466 8.19 19.53 2.15
C TYR A 466 8.30 18.95 3.57
N ASP A 467 7.45 19.45 4.47
CA ASP A 467 7.47 19.11 5.89
C ASP A 467 6.83 17.73 6.13
N LYS A 468 7.32 17.05 7.16
CA LYS A 468 6.86 15.67 7.45
C LYS A 468 5.39 15.59 7.85
N ASP A 469 4.83 16.65 8.42
CA ASP A 469 3.46 16.70 8.94
C ASP A 469 2.40 17.11 7.90
N ILE A 470 2.83 17.47 6.67
CA ILE A 470 1.90 17.68 5.53
C ILE A 470 1.56 16.39 4.78
N HIS A 471 2.01 15.26 5.26
CA HIS A 471 1.70 13.96 4.65
C HIS A 471 1.55 12.88 5.70
N VAL A 472 0.58 11.99 5.48
CA VAL A 472 0.34 10.77 6.25
C VAL A 472 0.25 9.59 5.30
N SER A 473 0.86 8.45 5.66
CA SER A 473 0.79 7.22 4.87
C SER A 473 -0.65 6.72 4.71
N GLY A 474 -0.95 6.09 3.59
CA GLY A 474 -2.20 5.34 3.38
C GLY A 474 -2.18 3.93 3.96
N HIS A 475 -0.99 3.40 4.31
CA HIS A 475 -0.79 2.01 4.70
C HIS A 475 -0.56 1.84 6.19
N ALA A 476 -1.02 0.69 6.70
CA ALA A 476 -0.98 0.32 8.10
C ALA A 476 0.45 0.09 8.61
N SER A 477 0.80 0.75 9.71
CA SER A 477 2.00 0.46 10.48
C SER A 477 1.92 -0.92 11.17
N MET A 478 3.04 -1.35 11.75
CA MET A 478 3.13 -2.64 12.46
C MET A 478 2.06 -2.76 13.57
N GLU A 479 1.73 -1.68 14.30
CA GLU A 479 0.72 -1.74 15.36
C GLU A 479 -0.70 -1.93 14.81
N GLU A 480 -1.01 -1.31 13.68
CA GLU A 480 -2.30 -1.49 13.00
C GLU A 480 -2.39 -2.87 12.34
N GLN A 481 -1.29 -3.39 11.81
CA GLN A 481 -1.18 -4.78 11.33
C GLN A 481 -1.42 -5.80 12.47
N LYS A 482 -0.89 -5.53 13.67
CA LYS A 482 -1.19 -6.36 14.86
C LYS A 482 -2.67 -6.30 15.22
N LEU A 483 -3.28 -5.11 15.14
CA LEU A 483 -4.72 -4.97 15.40
C LEU A 483 -5.53 -5.79 14.39
N MET A 484 -5.22 -5.71 13.08
CA MET A 484 -5.86 -6.50 12.03
C MET A 484 -5.74 -8.01 12.32
N LEU A 485 -4.54 -8.49 12.58
CA LEU A 485 -4.29 -9.89 12.92
C LEU A 485 -5.06 -10.37 14.17
N ARG A 486 -5.24 -9.48 15.17
CA ARG A 486 -5.98 -9.82 16.39
C ARG A 486 -7.49 -9.80 16.21
N LEU A 487 -8.03 -8.88 15.42
CA LEU A 487 -9.45 -8.82 15.11
C LEU A 487 -9.88 -10.02 14.27
N VAL A 488 -9.12 -10.33 13.23
CA VAL A 488 -9.42 -11.40 12.29
C VAL A 488 -9.07 -12.78 12.85
N ASN A 489 -8.03 -12.88 13.67
CA ASN A 489 -7.55 -14.13 14.29
C ASN A 489 -7.48 -15.31 13.30
N PRO A 490 -6.76 -15.19 12.16
CA PRO A 490 -6.80 -16.15 11.08
C PRO A 490 -6.08 -17.46 11.45
N LYS A 491 -6.50 -18.56 10.82
CA LYS A 491 -5.76 -19.82 10.92
C LYS A 491 -4.46 -19.77 10.11
N PHE A 492 -4.55 -19.27 8.87
CA PHE A 492 -3.41 -19.08 7.97
C PHE A 492 -3.22 -17.60 7.66
N PHE A 493 -1.99 -17.20 7.42
CA PHE A 493 -1.65 -15.83 7.14
C PHE A 493 -0.72 -15.72 5.92
N LEU A 494 -1.07 -14.82 5.01
CA LEU A 494 -0.32 -14.48 3.82
C LEU A 494 -0.05 -12.96 3.85
N PRO A 495 1.15 -12.52 4.21
CA PRO A 495 1.54 -11.13 3.94
C PRO A 495 1.56 -10.88 2.44
N ILE A 496 0.89 -9.83 2.00
CA ILE A 496 0.80 -9.43 0.58
C ILE A 496 1.15 -7.95 0.43
N HIS A 497 1.21 -7.47 -0.78
CA HIS A 497 1.43 -6.07 -1.17
C HIS A 497 2.70 -5.47 -0.56
N GLY A 498 3.72 -5.26 -1.38
CA GLY A 498 5.01 -4.68 -1.01
C GLY A 498 6.20 -5.55 -1.40
N GLU A 499 7.37 -4.96 -1.28
CA GLU A 499 8.64 -5.63 -1.54
C GLU A 499 8.87 -6.81 -0.58
N TYR A 500 9.77 -7.70 -0.95
CA TYR A 500 10.08 -8.91 -0.17
C TYR A 500 10.45 -8.62 1.29
N ASN A 501 11.18 -7.53 1.54
CA ASN A 501 11.53 -7.09 2.89
C ASN A 501 10.30 -6.70 3.72
N HIS A 502 9.28 -6.06 3.11
CA HIS A 502 8.03 -5.67 3.76
C HIS A 502 7.23 -6.91 4.19
N VAL A 503 7.05 -7.89 3.29
CA VAL A 503 6.31 -9.13 3.61
C VAL A 503 7.04 -9.99 4.64
N MET A 504 8.39 -10.00 4.61
CA MET A 504 9.21 -10.65 5.64
C MET A 504 9.02 -10.01 7.02
N LYS A 505 8.96 -8.68 7.07
CA LYS A 505 8.71 -7.95 8.32
C LYS A 505 7.32 -8.24 8.86
N HIS A 506 6.30 -8.22 7.98
CA HIS A 506 4.91 -8.51 8.35
C HIS A 506 4.73 -9.97 8.81
N ARG A 507 5.45 -10.94 8.20
CA ARG A 507 5.52 -12.32 8.72
C ARG A 507 5.96 -12.35 10.18
N GLY A 508 7.00 -11.58 10.53
CA GLY A 508 7.48 -11.45 11.91
C GLY A 508 6.38 -10.91 12.84
N THR A 509 5.60 -9.93 12.38
CA THR A 509 4.44 -9.39 13.09
C THR A 509 3.37 -10.47 13.30
N GLY A 510 3.10 -11.31 12.29
CA GLY A 510 2.19 -12.45 12.41
C GLY A 510 2.60 -13.44 13.50
N ILE A 511 3.89 -13.79 13.56
CA ILE A 511 4.46 -14.65 14.61
C ILE A 511 4.30 -14.01 16.00
N MET A 512 4.62 -12.72 16.13
CA MET A 512 4.42 -11.97 17.38
C MET A 512 2.95 -11.96 17.82
N CYS A 513 2.02 -11.93 16.88
CA CYS A 513 0.59 -12.05 17.14
C CYS A 513 0.11 -13.47 17.41
N GLY A 514 0.99 -14.46 17.43
CA GLY A 514 0.67 -15.83 17.81
C GLY A 514 0.16 -16.72 16.66
N VAL A 515 0.26 -16.28 15.40
CA VAL A 515 0.06 -17.15 14.25
C VAL A 515 1.24 -18.13 14.20
N PRO A 516 1.01 -19.44 14.23
CA PRO A 516 2.10 -20.39 14.16
C PRO A 516 2.93 -20.20 12.87
N GLU A 517 4.25 -20.23 12.98
CA GLU A 517 5.14 -19.98 11.84
C GLU A 517 4.83 -20.87 10.63
N ARG A 518 4.52 -22.15 10.87
CA ARG A 518 4.10 -23.10 9.82
C ARG A 518 2.77 -22.75 9.12
N ASN A 519 1.99 -21.81 9.69
CA ASN A 519 0.72 -21.34 9.15
C ASN A 519 0.87 -19.99 8.43
N ILE A 520 2.10 -19.48 8.30
CA ILE A 520 2.41 -18.28 7.55
C ILE A 520 3.22 -18.66 6.32
N LEU A 521 2.75 -18.30 5.14
CA LEU A 521 3.45 -18.57 3.90
C LEU A 521 3.82 -17.25 3.23
N LEU A 522 5.07 -17.15 2.79
CA LEU A 522 5.52 -16.10 1.88
C LEU A 522 5.41 -16.65 0.46
N MET A 523 4.75 -15.91 -0.39
CA MET A 523 4.52 -16.26 -1.79
C MET A 523 5.31 -15.32 -2.70
N THR A 524 5.52 -15.79 -3.92
CA THR A 524 5.91 -14.97 -5.06
C THR A 524 4.83 -15.05 -6.14
N ASP A 525 4.83 -14.10 -7.05
CA ASP A 525 3.88 -14.09 -8.15
C ASP A 525 3.95 -15.40 -8.95
N GLY A 526 2.80 -15.92 -9.34
CA GLY A 526 2.66 -17.20 -10.02
C GLY A 526 2.62 -18.43 -9.12
N GLU A 527 3.01 -18.33 -7.85
CA GLU A 527 2.88 -19.49 -6.95
C GLU A 527 1.42 -19.71 -6.58
N GLN A 528 0.84 -20.81 -7.02
CA GLN A 528 -0.49 -21.23 -6.60
C GLN A 528 -0.42 -22.00 -5.30
N ILE A 529 -1.18 -21.56 -4.31
CA ILE A 529 -1.38 -22.29 -3.05
C ILE A 529 -2.78 -22.89 -2.99
N GLU A 530 -2.88 -23.99 -2.28
CA GLU A 530 -4.13 -24.62 -1.88
C GLU A 530 -4.33 -24.44 -0.38
N VAL A 531 -5.46 -23.86 0.00
CA VAL A 531 -5.83 -23.59 1.39
C VAL A 531 -7.09 -24.36 1.72
N ALA A 532 -7.02 -25.17 2.74
CA ALA A 532 -8.12 -25.98 3.27
C ALA A 532 -8.14 -25.88 4.80
N PRO A 533 -9.23 -26.26 5.50
CA PRO A 533 -9.28 -26.18 6.96
C PRO A 533 -8.15 -26.88 7.71
N LYS A 534 -7.50 -27.87 7.11
CA LYS A 534 -6.40 -28.63 7.75
C LYS A 534 -5.00 -28.18 7.35
N TYR A 535 -4.83 -27.61 6.15
CA TYR A 535 -3.51 -27.32 5.59
C TYR A 535 -3.52 -26.13 4.66
N MET A 536 -2.34 -25.58 4.46
CA MET A 536 -1.99 -24.62 3.41
C MET A 536 -0.68 -25.09 2.77
N ARG A 537 -0.65 -25.21 1.44
CA ARG A 537 0.52 -25.70 0.71
C ARG A 537 0.64 -25.13 -0.68
N LYS A 538 1.85 -24.97 -1.19
CA LYS A 538 2.12 -24.68 -2.60
C LYS A 538 1.79 -25.91 -3.45
N VAL A 539 1.15 -25.72 -4.60
CA VAL A 539 0.72 -26.81 -5.48
C VAL A 539 1.35 -26.76 -6.86
N LYS A 540 1.42 -25.58 -7.46
CA LYS A 540 2.06 -25.38 -8.79
C LYS A 540 2.57 -23.95 -8.90
N THR A 541 3.33 -23.70 -9.95
CA THR A 541 3.67 -22.34 -10.41
C THR A 541 3.04 -22.14 -11.77
N VAL A 542 2.42 -20.99 -11.99
CA VAL A 542 1.85 -20.59 -13.27
C VAL A 542 2.73 -19.52 -13.90
N LYS A 543 2.57 -19.31 -15.22
CA LYS A 543 3.29 -18.26 -15.91
C LYS A 543 2.80 -16.89 -15.43
N THR A 544 3.74 -16.06 -15.03
CA THR A 544 3.57 -14.64 -14.67
C THR A 544 4.66 -13.83 -15.33
N GLY A 545 4.54 -12.52 -15.27
CA GLY A 545 5.51 -11.58 -15.80
C GLY A 545 4.86 -10.21 -15.98
N LYS A 546 5.60 -9.32 -16.60
CA LYS A 546 5.16 -7.97 -16.94
C LYS A 546 5.09 -7.80 -18.44
N THR A 547 4.09 -7.08 -18.88
CA THR A 547 3.96 -6.60 -20.24
C THR A 547 4.25 -5.10 -20.23
N TYR A 548 5.21 -4.68 -21.01
CA TYR A 548 5.65 -3.28 -21.12
C TYR A 548 4.78 -2.54 -22.13
N ILE A 549 4.24 -1.40 -21.75
CA ILE A 549 3.34 -0.60 -22.60
C ILE A 549 3.97 0.77 -22.86
N ASP A 550 4.08 1.12 -24.14
CA ASP A 550 4.27 2.50 -24.59
C ASP A 550 2.89 3.12 -24.79
N ASN A 551 2.50 4.00 -23.88
CA ASN A 551 1.16 4.60 -23.89
C ASN A 551 0.96 5.61 -25.02
N GLN A 552 2.05 6.22 -25.57
CA GLN A 552 1.96 7.16 -26.67
C GLN A 552 1.51 6.47 -27.96
N ASN A 553 2.00 5.26 -28.19
CA ASN A 553 1.71 4.47 -29.37
C ASN A 553 0.70 3.32 -29.09
N ASN A 554 0.33 3.13 -27.81
CA ASN A 554 -0.54 2.02 -27.35
C ASN A 554 -0.04 0.65 -27.84
N HIS A 555 1.30 0.48 -27.85
CA HIS A 555 1.98 -0.73 -28.28
C HIS A 555 2.62 -1.45 -27.10
N GLN A 556 2.54 -2.76 -27.13
CA GLN A 556 3.32 -3.63 -26.25
C GLN A 556 4.77 -3.62 -26.74
N ILE A 557 5.71 -3.47 -25.80
CA ILE A 557 7.16 -3.54 -26.07
C ILE A 557 7.63 -4.92 -25.64
N GLU A 558 8.39 -5.60 -26.49
CA GLU A 558 8.99 -6.89 -26.17
C GLU A 558 10.21 -6.75 -25.28
N ASP A 559 10.50 -7.78 -24.47
CA ASP A 559 11.63 -7.79 -23.52
C ASP A 559 12.98 -7.51 -24.21
N ASP A 560 13.18 -8.05 -25.41
CA ASP A 560 14.42 -7.86 -26.18
C ASP A 560 14.65 -6.37 -26.53
N ILE A 561 13.57 -5.64 -26.82
CA ILE A 561 13.65 -4.20 -27.12
C ILE A 561 14.07 -3.42 -25.86
N ILE A 562 13.59 -3.81 -24.69
CA ILE A 562 13.98 -3.16 -23.42
C ILE A 562 15.46 -3.40 -23.15
N LEU A 563 15.92 -4.65 -23.31
CA LEU A 563 17.34 -5.01 -23.15
C LEU A 563 18.23 -4.24 -24.13
N ASP A 564 17.80 -4.09 -25.38
CA ASP A 564 18.53 -3.33 -26.38
C ASP A 564 18.58 -1.84 -26.01
N ARG A 565 17.47 -1.24 -25.55
CA ARG A 565 17.46 0.15 -25.08
C ARG A 565 18.40 0.36 -23.88
N GLN A 566 18.45 -0.57 -22.95
CA GLN A 566 19.37 -0.53 -21.81
C GLN A 566 20.83 -0.60 -22.26
N LYS A 567 21.16 -1.51 -23.19
CA LYS A 567 22.51 -1.60 -23.78
C LYS A 567 22.88 -0.33 -24.54
N LEU A 568 21.96 0.21 -25.36
CA LEU A 568 22.20 1.46 -26.09
C LEU A 568 22.41 2.65 -25.13
N ALA A 569 21.72 2.67 -23.98
CA ALA A 569 21.88 3.72 -22.98
C ALA A 569 23.21 3.61 -22.21
N SER A 570 23.71 2.39 -21.96
CA SER A 570 24.97 2.16 -21.23
C SER A 570 26.19 2.25 -22.13
N ASP A 571 26.14 1.68 -23.34
CA ASP A 571 27.32 1.43 -24.18
C ASP A 571 27.38 2.35 -25.41
N GLY A 572 26.23 2.92 -25.83
CA GLY A 572 26.11 3.69 -27.05
C GLY A 572 26.06 2.83 -28.32
N VAL A 573 26.10 3.47 -29.48
CA VAL A 573 25.99 2.84 -30.81
C VAL A 573 27.10 3.29 -31.73
N VAL A 574 27.67 2.35 -32.44
CA VAL A 574 28.54 2.61 -33.61
C VAL A 574 27.84 2.10 -34.87
N MET A 575 27.59 2.99 -35.80
CA MET A 575 27.06 2.64 -37.11
C MET A 575 28.14 2.78 -38.16
N MET A 576 28.42 1.70 -38.89
CA MET A 576 29.38 1.70 -39.98
C MET A 576 28.68 1.39 -41.31
N ILE A 577 28.78 2.28 -42.26
CA ILE A 577 28.24 2.11 -43.62
C ILE A 577 29.42 1.81 -44.55
N VAL A 578 29.38 0.65 -45.22
CA VAL A 578 30.40 0.17 -46.13
C VAL A 578 29.75 -0.10 -47.50
N GLU A 579 30.27 0.54 -48.54
CA GLU A 579 29.87 0.26 -49.92
C GLU A 579 30.79 -0.81 -50.52
N VAL A 580 30.22 -1.92 -51.00
CA VAL A 580 30.95 -3.06 -51.53
C VAL A 580 30.56 -3.32 -52.98
N SER A 581 31.55 -3.52 -53.84
CA SER A 581 31.31 -3.91 -55.23
C SER A 581 30.76 -5.33 -55.32
N GLU A 582 29.64 -5.51 -55.97
CA GLU A 582 29.04 -6.84 -56.25
C GLU A 582 29.92 -7.72 -57.11
N GLN A 583 30.73 -7.12 -57.99
CA GLN A 583 31.58 -7.87 -58.96
C GLN A 583 32.84 -8.48 -58.34
N ASN A 584 33.43 -7.84 -57.36
CA ASN A 584 34.75 -8.26 -56.85
C ASN A 584 34.85 -8.25 -55.32
N SER A 585 33.77 -8.02 -54.60
CA SER A 585 33.69 -7.95 -53.14
C SER A 585 34.65 -6.96 -52.49
N LYS A 586 35.09 -5.94 -53.22
CA LYS A 586 35.98 -4.89 -52.68
C LYS A 586 35.21 -3.67 -52.25
N MET A 587 35.67 -3.01 -51.20
CA MET A 587 35.11 -1.71 -50.79
C MET A 587 35.30 -0.68 -51.90
N LEU A 588 34.23 0.02 -52.21
CA LEU A 588 34.18 1.08 -53.22
C LEU A 588 34.64 2.41 -52.68
N ASP A 589 34.37 2.68 -51.39
CA ASP A 589 34.79 3.90 -50.68
C ASP A 589 35.17 3.57 -49.25
N LYS A 590 35.71 4.56 -48.52
CA LYS A 590 36.04 4.42 -47.09
C LYS A 590 34.74 4.27 -46.27
N PRO A 591 34.75 3.38 -45.24
CA PRO A 591 33.63 3.26 -44.36
C PRO A 591 33.22 4.61 -43.73
N LYS A 592 31.91 4.90 -43.71
CA LYS A 592 31.37 6.03 -42.98
C LYS A 592 30.98 5.55 -41.60
N VAL A 593 31.63 6.08 -40.56
CA VAL A 593 31.35 5.72 -39.16
C VAL A 593 30.63 6.87 -38.48
N THR A 594 29.52 6.54 -37.81
CA THR A 594 28.77 7.46 -37.00
C THR A 594 28.55 6.85 -35.62
N THR A 595 28.77 7.63 -34.55
CA THR A 595 28.65 7.14 -33.17
C THR A 595 27.60 7.96 -32.42
N PHE A 596 26.84 7.29 -31.56
CA PHE A 596 25.88 7.90 -30.65
C PHE A 596 26.08 7.37 -29.23
N GLY A 597 26.17 8.27 -28.23
CA GLY A 597 26.29 7.90 -26.81
C GLY A 597 27.65 7.32 -26.41
N ILE A 598 28.64 7.27 -27.29
CA ILE A 598 30.00 6.84 -26.98
C ILE A 598 30.83 8.06 -26.57
N VAL A 599 31.50 7.94 -25.41
CA VAL A 599 32.45 8.96 -24.93
C VAL A 599 33.77 8.78 -25.68
N ALA A 600 33.78 9.20 -26.92
CA ALA A 600 35.02 9.40 -27.66
C ALA A 600 35.17 10.91 -27.92
N ASP A 601 36.36 11.43 -27.73
CA ASP A 601 36.63 12.79 -28.17
C ASP A 601 36.35 12.85 -29.69
N LYS A 602 35.36 13.64 -30.08
CA LYS A 602 34.94 13.82 -31.48
C LYS A 602 36.10 14.31 -32.37
N GLN A 603 37.21 14.73 -31.76
CA GLN A 603 38.44 15.12 -32.41
C GLN A 603 39.50 14.02 -32.48
N ASP A 604 39.28 12.87 -31.82
CA ASP A 604 40.22 11.77 -31.88
C ASP A 604 40.11 11.02 -33.21
N LYS A 605 40.95 11.48 -34.16
CA LYS A 605 41.10 10.85 -35.47
C LYS A 605 41.67 9.41 -35.39
N ALA A 606 42.17 8.97 -34.26
CA ALA A 606 42.65 7.63 -34.03
C ALA A 606 41.48 6.64 -33.92
N PHE A 607 40.40 7.00 -33.20
CA PHE A 607 39.21 6.15 -33.07
C PHE A 607 38.51 5.86 -34.40
N ALA A 608 38.58 6.80 -35.36
CA ALA A 608 37.98 6.63 -36.68
C ALA A 608 38.93 5.84 -37.65
N LYS A 609 40.15 5.51 -37.23
CA LYS A 609 41.14 4.78 -38.05
C LYS A 609 41.27 3.32 -37.65
N GLU A 610 40.98 2.93 -36.43
CA GLU A 610 40.85 1.56 -35.95
C GLU A 610 39.48 0.98 -36.29
#